data_711ec9af170cd8284e6e24d136ed03dd
#
_entry.id   711ec9af170cd8284e6e24d136ed03dd
#
_cell.length_a   1.000
_cell.length_b   1.000
_cell.length_c   1.000
_cell.angle_alpha   90.00
_cell.angle_beta   90.00
_cell.angle_gamma   90.00
#
_symmetry.space_group_name_H-M   'P 1'
#
loop_
_entity.id
_entity.type
_entity.pdbx_description
1 polymer ?
#
loop_
_entity_poly.entity_id
_entity_poly.type
_entity_poly.pdbx_seq_one_letter_code
_entity_poly.pdbx_strand_id
1 'polypeptide(L)'
;MDIKTALSRIVGHLDLSTDEMRDVMREIMTGQCTDAQIGAFMMAMRMKSESIDEIVGAVTAMRELADKVELNTLDGVVDVVGTGGDGANIFNVSTASSFVVAAAGCTVAKHGNRAVSGKSGSADLLEAAGIYLNLTPVQVARCIDNVGIGFMFAQTHHSAMKHAAGPRRELGLRTLFNMLGPLTNPAGVKHQVVGVFSQALCRPLAEVLQRLGSKHVLVVHSKDGLDEFSLAAPTFVAELKNDQITEYWVEPEDLGMKSQSLHGLAVESPAASLELIRDALGKRKTENGQKAAEMIVLNAGAALYAADHAGSLKEGVALAHDALHTGLAREKLEELGAFTAVFKVENEG
;
A
#
# COMPACT_ATOMS: atom_id res chain seq x y z
N MET A 1 -10.31 25.64 -10.18
CA MET A 1 -11.65 25.32 -10.79
C MET A 1 -12.59 24.89 -9.71
N ASP A 2 -13.87 25.33 -9.70
CA ASP A 2 -14.86 24.88 -8.73
C ASP A 2 -15.53 23.55 -9.15
N ILE A 3 -16.14 22.86 -8.18
CA ILE A 3 -16.75 21.54 -8.37
C ILE A 3 -17.90 21.54 -9.40
N LYS A 4 -18.66 22.64 -9.55
CA LYS A 4 -19.80 22.70 -10.48
C LYS A 4 -19.31 22.78 -11.92
N THR A 5 -18.29 23.58 -12.15
CA THR A 5 -17.62 23.70 -13.46
C THR A 5 -16.97 22.38 -13.85
N ALA A 6 -16.30 21.73 -12.89
CA ALA A 6 -15.69 20.42 -13.11
C ALA A 6 -16.75 19.36 -13.48
N LEU A 7 -17.85 19.29 -12.74
CA LEU A 7 -18.96 18.37 -13.05
C LEU A 7 -19.53 18.57 -14.45
N SER A 8 -19.72 19.83 -14.86
CA SER A 8 -20.22 20.13 -16.22
C SER A 8 -19.28 19.60 -17.31
N ARG A 9 -17.96 19.70 -17.11
CA ARG A 9 -16.97 19.18 -18.06
C ARG A 9 -16.93 17.66 -18.07
N ILE A 10 -16.85 17.03 -16.88
CA ILE A 10 -16.74 15.58 -16.74
C ILE A 10 -17.96 14.86 -17.34
N VAL A 11 -19.18 15.39 -17.09
CA VAL A 11 -20.43 14.87 -17.70
C VAL A 11 -20.41 15.00 -19.23
N GLY A 12 -19.74 16.02 -19.76
CA GLY A 12 -19.46 16.16 -21.18
C GLY A 12 -18.31 15.31 -21.71
N HIS A 13 -17.78 14.36 -20.92
CA HIS A 13 -16.64 13.51 -21.23
C HIS A 13 -15.34 14.28 -21.54
N LEU A 14 -15.19 15.48 -20.97
CA LEU A 14 -13.96 16.27 -21.08
C LEU A 14 -13.06 16.03 -19.88
N ASP A 15 -11.78 15.79 -20.14
CA ASP A 15 -10.78 15.64 -19.10
C ASP A 15 -10.49 16.96 -18.38
N LEU A 16 -10.17 16.86 -17.10
CA LEU A 16 -9.60 17.95 -16.32
C LEU A 16 -8.06 17.90 -16.44
N SER A 17 -7.44 19.07 -16.52
CA SER A 17 -5.99 19.15 -16.35
C SER A 17 -5.58 18.82 -14.92
N THR A 18 -4.30 18.56 -14.72
CA THR A 18 -3.72 18.30 -13.38
C THR A 18 -4.04 19.41 -12.39
N ASP A 19 -3.92 20.68 -12.79
CA ASP A 19 -4.21 21.82 -11.89
C ASP A 19 -5.71 21.95 -11.61
N GLU A 20 -6.56 21.76 -12.59
CA GLU A 20 -8.01 21.80 -12.41
C GLU A 20 -8.47 20.71 -11.46
N MET A 21 -7.98 19.49 -11.63
CA MET A 21 -8.31 18.36 -10.75
C MET A 21 -7.77 18.58 -9.33
N ARG A 22 -6.55 19.13 -9.20
CA ARG A 22 -5.98 19.48 -7.88
C ARG A 22 -6.87 20.48 -7.14
N ASP A 23 -7.37 21.52 -7.81
CA ASP A 23 -8.24 22.52 -7.21
C ASP A 23 -9.56 21.90 -6.72
N VAL A 24 -10.22 21.08 -7.57
CA VAL A 24 -11.46 20.38 -7.21
C VAL A 24 -11.24 19.44 -6.01
N MET A 25 -10.17 18.69 -6.01
CA MET A 25 -9.83 17.82 -4.89
C MET A 25 -9.60 18.60 -3.59
N ARG A 26 -8.97 19.78 -3.66
CA ARG A 26 -8.83 20.66 -2.50
C ARG A 26 -10.19 21.13 -1.96
N GLU A 27 -11.13 21.54 -2.82
CA GLU A 27 -12.48 21.91 -2.39
C GLU A 27 -13.17 20.74 -1.67
N ILE A 28 -13.11 19.53 -2.23
CA ILE A 28 -13.67 18.31 -1.63
C ILE A 28 -13.01 18.05 -0.27
N MET A 29 -11.68 18.01 -0.23
CA MET A 29 -10.92 17.61 0.95
C MET A 29 -10.94 18.67 2.07
N THR A 30 -11.27 19.92 1.76
CA THR A 30 -11.43 20.99 2.76
C THR A 30 -12.89 21.21 3.18
N GLY A 31 -13.82 20.36 2.71
CA GLY A 31 -15.22 20.38 3.11
C GLY A 31 -16.04 21.50 2.49
N GLN A 32 -15.62 22.06 1.36
CA GLN A 32 -16.34 23.13 0.64
C GLN A 32 -17.45 22.58 -0.29
N CYS A 33 -17.51 21.26 -0.48
CA CYS A 33 -18.49 20.59 -1.31
C CYS A 33 -19.55 19.87 -0.47
N THR A 34 -20.78 19.81 -0.97
CA THR A 34 -21.84 19.00 -0.35
C THR A 34 -21.64 17.51 -0.69
N ASP A 35 -22.22 16.61 0.13
CA ASP A 35 -22.19 15.17 -0.12
C ASP A 35 -22.75 14.79 -1.50
N ALA A 36 -23.81 15.49 -1.94
CA ALA A 36 -24.38 15.29 -3.27
C ALA A 36 -23.39 15.66 -4.40
N GLN A 37 -22.66 16.75 -4.24
CA GLN A 37 -21.63 17.16 -5.21
C GLN A 37 -20.47 16.16 -5.24
N ILE A 38 -20.01 15.70 -4.07
CA ILE A 38 -18.94 14.71 -3.96
C ILE A 38 -19.37 13.39 -4.58
N GLY A 39 -20.59 12.90 -4.28
CA GLY A 39 -21.12 11.68 -4.87
C GLY A 39 -21.28 11.77 -6.39
N ALA A 40 -21.82 12.89 -6.90
CA ALA A 40 -21.93 13.13 -8.34
C ALA A 40 -20.54 13.16 -9.02
N PHE A 41 -19.56 13.83 -8.40
CA PHE A 41 -18.19 13.88 -8.90
C PHE A 41 -17.56 12.48 -9.02
N MET A 42 -17.64 11.68 -7.95
CA MET A 42 -17.12 10.32 -7.95
C MET A 42 -17.73 9.46 -9.06
N MET A 43 -19.04 9.56 -9.25
CA MET A 43 -19.73 8.77 -10.27
C MET A 43 -19.47 9.27 -11.69
N ALA A 44 -19.44 10.57 -11.89
CA ALA A 44 -19.10 11.15 -13.20
C ALA A 44 -17.67 10.79 -13.63
N MET A 45 -16.68 10.87 -12.70
CA MET A 45 -15.29 10.44 -12.94
C MET A 45 -15.23 8.95 -13.32
N ARG A 46 -15.88 8.10 -12.56
CA ARG A 46 -15.94 6.66 -12.84
C ARG A 46 -16.58 6.34 -14.21
N MET A 47 -17.64 7.03 -14.58
CA MET A 47 -18.33 6.81 -15.87
C MET A 47 -17.51 7.30 -17.06
N LYS A 48 -16.77 8.39 -16.88
CA LYS A 48 -15.85 8.92 -17.90
C LYS A 48 -14.59 8.07 -18.02
N SER A 49 -14.13 7.45 -16.96
CA SER A 49 -12.80 6.94 -16.69
C SER A 49 -11.78 8.07 -16.46
N GLU A 50 -10.95 7.89 -15.45
CA GLU A 50 -9.95 8.89 -15.04
C GLU A 50 -8.76 8.93 -16.00
N SER A 51 -8.33 10.13 -16.39
CA SER A 51 -7.08 10.33 -17.10
C SER A 51 -5.87 10.35 -16.16
N ILE A 52 -4.67 10.14 -16.68
CA ILE A 52 -3.43 10.23 -15.91
C ILE A 52 -3.28 11.62 -15.28
N ASP A 53 -3.57 12.69 -16.02
CA ASP A 53 -3.51 14.07 -15.49
C ASP A 53 -4.45 14.28 -14.31
N GLU A 54 -5.65 13.72 -14.37
CA GLU A 54 -6.62 13.79 -13.29
C GLU A 54 -6.13 13.00 -12.05
N ILE A 55 -5.59 11.81 -12.23
CA ILE A 55 -5.04 11.04 -11.09
C ILE A 55 -3.85 11.78 -10.47
N VAL A 56 -2.94 12.33 -11.27
CA VAL A 56 -1.80 13.14 -10.76
C VAL A 56 -2.29 14.35 -9.96
N GLY A 57 -3.31 15.08 -10.47
CA GLY A 57 -3.91 16.23 -9.77
C GLY A 57 -4.54 15.83 -8.43
N ALA A 58 -5.28 14.72 -8.42
CA ALA A 58 -5.91 14.20 -7.22
C ALA A 58 -4.88 13.79 -6.15
N VAL A 59 -3.86 13.02 -6.54
CA VAL A 59 -2.77 12.60 -5.63
C VAL A 59 -2.00 13.80 -5.11
N THR A 60 -1.72 14.79 -5.97
CA THR A 60 -1.01 16.02 -5.57
C THR A 60 -1.77 16.75 -4.46
N ALA A 61 -3.08 16.98 -4.62
CA ALA A 61 -3.90 17.60 -3.59
C ALA A 61 -3.90 16.81 -2.27
N MET A 62 -4.00 15.47 -2.35
CA MET A 62 -3.98 14.62 -1.16
C MET A 62 -2.63 14.66 -0.44
N ARG A 63 -1.51 14.64 -1.17
CA ARG A 63 -0.14 14.75 -0.61
C ARG A 63 0.12 16.12 0.01
N GLU A 64 -0.45 17.20 -0.55
CA GLU A 64 -0.34 18.54 -0.01
C GLU A 64 -1.07 18.71 1.34
N LEU A 65 -2.22 18.03 1.48
CA LEU A 65 -3.08 18.09 2.67
C LEU A 65 -2.78 17.00 3.71
N ALA A 66 -1.84 16.10 3.43
CA ALA A 66 -1.44 15.07 4.36
C ALA A 66 -0.58 15.62 5.50
N ASP A 67 -0.71 15.03 6.69
CA ASP A 67 0.21 15.20 7.80
C ASP A 67 1.51 14.44 7.49
N LYS A 68 2.51 15.18 6.99
CA LYS A 68 3.75 14.61 6.43
C LYS A 68 4.65 14.02 7.51
N VAL A 69 5.25 12.88 7.21
CA VAL A 69 6.30 12.25 8.00
C VAL A 69 7.65 12.60 7.37
N GLU A 70 8.43 13.43 8.05
CA GLU A 70 9.74 13.84 7.57
C GLU A 70 10.81 12.84 8.03
N LEU A 71 11.54 12.28 7.06
CA LEU A 71 12.64 11.35 7.28
C LEU A 71 13.98 11.99 6.90
N ASN A 72 15.04 11.57 7.56
CA ASN A 72 16.40 12.07 7.31
C ASN A 72 16.89 11.75 5.88
N THR A 73 16.45 10.63 5.33
CA THR A 73 16.68 10.22 3.93
C THR A 73 15.46 9.49 3.39
N LEU A 74 15.26 9.57 2.09
CA LEU A 74 14.27 8.77 1.35
C LEU A 74 14.94 7.73 0.43
N ASP A 75 16.28 7.73 0.36
CA ASP A 75 17.01 6.76 -0.46
C ASP A 75 16.90 5.36 0.16
N GLY A 76 16.40 4.41 -0.62
CA GLY A 76 16.17 3.03 -0.18
C GLY A 76 15.01 2.85 0.80
N VAL A 77 14.25 3.91 1.13
CA VAL A 77 13.03 3.77 1.95
C VAL A 77 11.88 3.28 1.09
N VAL A 78 11.29 2.14 1.46
CA VAL A 78 10.26 1.47 0.66
C VAL A 78 8.90 1.42 1.35
N ASP A 79 7.83 1.49 0.55
CA ASP A 79 6.45 1.16 0.95
C ASP A 79 5.98 -0.09 0.19
N VAL A 80 5.29 -0.98 0.90
CA VAL A 80 4.65 -2.16 0.33
C VAL A 80 3.15 -2.02 0.59
N VAL A 81 2.41 -1.69 -0.43
CA VAL A 81 1.02 -1.26 -0.31
C VAL A 81 0.17 -1.82 -1.44
N GLY A 82 -1.13 -1.95 -1.25
CA GLY A 82 -2.07 -2.35 -2.29
C GLY A 82 -3.35 -1.53 -2.25
N THR A 83 -4.09 -1.56 -3.35
CA THR A 83 -5.42 -0.95 -3.43
C THR A 83 -6.44 -1.73 -2.61
N GLY A 84 -6.14 -2.99 -2.32
CA GLY A 84 -7.10 -3.92 -1.77
C GLY A 84 -8.25 -4.21 -2.73
N GLY A 85 -9.25 -4.92 -2.23
CA GLY A 85 -10.47 -5.14 -2.98
C GLY A 85 -10.39 -6.26 -4.03
N ASP A 86 -9.37 -7.10 -3.98
CA ASP A 86 -9.20 -8.30 -4.80
C ASP A 86 -10.22 -9.41 -4.48
N GLY A 87 -10.82 -9.35 -3.30
CA GLY A 87 -11.83 -10.31 -2.84
C GLY A 87 -11.25 -11.64 -2.33
N ALA A 88 -9.95 -11.84 -2.36
CA ALA A 88 -9.31 -13.09 -1.98
C ALA A 88 -9.27 -13.33 -0.46
N ASN A 89 -9.34 -12.25 0.34
CA ASN A 89 -9.30 -12.30 1.80
C ASN A 89 -8.12 -13.13 2.36
N ILE A 90 -6.99 -13.15 1.67
CA ILE A 90 -5.80 -13.80 2.20
C ILE A 90 -5.23 -12.99 3.38
N PHE A 91 -4.35 -13.62 4.15
CA PHE A 91 -3.68 -12.94 5.27
C PHE A 91 -2.94 -11.68 4.78
N ASN A 92 -2.58 -10.80 5.69
CA ASN A 92 -1.98 -9.49 5.35
C ASN A 92 -0.53 -9.64 4.86
N VAL A 93 -0.38 -10.08 3.60
CA VAL A 93 0.91 -10.39 2.95
C VAL A 93 1.83 -9.18 2.96
N SER A 94 1.39 -8.03 2.43
CA SER A 94 2.22 -6.81 2.35
C SER A 94 2.71 -6.34 3.72
N THR A 95 1.86 -6.47 4.76
CA THR A 95 2.24 -6.08 6.13
C THR A 95 3.28 -7.06 6.71
N ALA A 96 3.08 -8.36 6.54
CA ALA A 96 4.04 -9.36 6.99
C ALA A 96 5.39 -9.24 6.25
N SER A 97 5.35 -9.02 4.92
CA SER A 97 6.53 -8.79 4.09
C SER A 97 7.35 -7.59 4.55
N SER A 98 6.68 -6.52 5.01
CA SER A 98 7.35 -5.32 5.52
C SER A 98 8.29 -5.61 6.69
N PHE A 99 7.96 -6.56 7.56
CA PHE A 99 8.84 -6.96 8.67
C PHE A 99 10.05 -7.78 8.19
N VAL A 100 9.90 -8.58 7.13
CA VAL A 100 11.03 -9.29 6.51
C VAL A 100 11.96 -8.30 5.80
N VAL A 101 11.41 -7.30 5.11
CA VAL A 101 12.18 -6.22 4.48
C VAL A 101 13.00 -5.44 5.52
N ALA A 102 12.38 -5.08 6.65
CA ALA A 102 13.08 -4.43 7.75
C ALA A 102 14.16 -5.33 8.39
N ALA A 103 13.88 -6.64 8.52
CA ALA A 103 14.85 -7.61 9.03
C ALA A 103 16.05 -7.80 8.09
N ALA A 104 15.87 -7.60 6.78
CA ALA A 104 16.95 -7.59 5.79
C ALA A 104 17.80 -6.29 5.83
N GLY A 105 17.49 -5.35 6.72
CA GLY A 105 18.23 -4.09 6.88
C GLY A 105 17.75 -2.94 5.99
N CYS A 106 16.64 -3.12 5.27
CA CYS A 106 16.02 -2.05 4.49
C CYS A 106 15.01 -1.26 5.34
N THR A 107 14.91 0.04 5.11
CA THR A 107 13.99 0.91 5.84
C THR A 107 12.59 0.88 5.23
N VAL A 108 11.57 0.68 6.07
CA VAL A 108 10.17 0.58 5.63
C VAL A 108 9.33 1.73 6.20
N ALA A 109 8.73 2.52 5.33
CA ALA A 109 7.74 3.55 5.67
C ALA A 109 6.37 3.11 5.14
N LYS A 110 5.72 2.18 5.86
CA LYS A 110 4.49 1.55 5.39
C LYS A 110 3.28 2.45 5.57
N HIS A 111 2.58 2.72 4.47
CA HIS A 111 1.25 3.35 4.49
C HIS A 111 0.15 2.30 4.44
N GLY A 112 -0.93 2.51 5.20
CA GLY A 112 -2.02 1.56 5.20
C GLY A 112 -3.26 2.00 5.97
N ASN A 113 -4.32 1.21 5.86
CA ASN A 113 -5.62 1.49 6.46
C ASN A 113 -6.28 0.22 7.02
N ARG A 114 -7.45 0.41 7.63
CA ARG A 114 -8.37 -0.68 7.96
C ARG A 114 -8.96 -1.30 6.69
N ALA A 115 -9.44 -2.53 6.81
CA ALA A 115 -10.21 -3.16 5.74
C ALA A 115 -11.45 -2.32 5.38
N VAL A 116 -11.69 -2.15 4.07
CA VAL A 116 -12.92 -1.50 3.56
C VAL A 116 -13.95 -2.56 3.17
N SER A 117 -13.52 -3.61 2.48
CA SER A 117 -14.39 -4.71 2.00
C SER A 117 -13.87 -6.10 2.39
N GLY A 118 -12.61 -6.21 2.81
CA GLY A 118 -11.99 -7.46 3.24
C GLY A 118 -12.20 -7.77 4.73
N LYS A 119 -11.63 -8.89 5.18
CA LYS A 119 -11.72 -9.38 6.57
C LYS A 119 -10.65 -8.80 7.51
N SER A 120 -9.53 -8.32 6.96
CA SER A 120 -8.39 -7.80 7.73
C SER A 120 -7.61 -6.79 6.89
N GLY A 121 -7.58 -5.53 7.31
CA GLY A 121 -6.68 -4.51 6.78
C GLY A 121 -5.34 -4.48 7.54
N SER A 122 -4.37 -3.75 7.02
CA SER A 122 -3.05 -3.63 7.67
C SER A 122 -3.14 -3.05 9.09
N ALA A 123 -3.99 -2.03 9.28
CA ALA A 123 -4.22 -1.43 10.59
C ALA A 123 -4.87 -2.42 11.56
N ASP A 124 -5.86 -3.19 11.11
CA ASP A 124 -6.56 -4.17 11.94
C ASP A 124 -5.60 -5.26 12.44
N LEU A 125 -4.72 -5.75 11.54
CA LEU A 125 -3.67 -6.71 11.90
C LEU A 125 -2.70 -6.15 12.93
N LEU A 126 -2.20 -4.93 12.72
CA LEU A 126 -1.20 -4.31 13.59
C LEU A 126 -1.77 -4.02 14.98
N GLU A 127 -3.03 -3.60 15.09
CA GLU A 127 -3.72 -3.48 16.38
C GLU A 127 -3.87 -4.85 17.08
N ALA A 128 -4.24 -5.89 16.33
CA ALA A 128 -4.30 -7.25 16.88
C ALA A 128 -2.92 -7.74 17.37
N ALA A 129 -1.83 -7.26 16.75
CA ALA A 129 -0.46 -7.54 17.20
C ALA A 129 -0.03 -6.69 18.40
N GLY A 130 -0.85 -5.76 18.88
CA GLY A 130 -0.54 -4.88 20.00
C GLY A 130 0.22 -3.60 19.64
N ILE A 131 0.29 -3.25 18.37
CA ILE A 131 0.93 -2.03 17.88
C ILE A 131 -0.05 -0.86 18.01
N TYR A 132 0.38 0.22 18.66
CA TYR A 132 -0.39 1.45 18.78
C TYR A 132 -0.30 2.27 17.50
N LEU A 133 -1.45 2.63 16.91
CA LEU A 133 -1.52 3.24 15.57
C LEU A 133 -1.69 4.76 15.56
N ASN A 134 -2.20 5.35 16.66
CA ASN A 134 -2.49 6.79 16.70
C ASN A 134 -1.23 7.60 17.02
N LEU A 135 -0.23 7.45 16.15
CA LEU A 135 1.06 8.11 16.25
C LEU A 135 1.05 9.44 15.51
N THR A 136 1.72 10.44 16.09
CA THR A 136 2.04 11.69 15.37
C THR A 136 3.10 11.44 14.29
N PRO A 137 3.22 12.30 13.26
CA PRO A 137 4.26 12.15 12.24
C PRO A 137 5.68 12.00 12.82
N VAL A 138 6.01 12.75 13.86
CA VAL A 138 7.31 12.67 14.56
C VAL A 138 7.50 11.30 15.23
N GLN A 139 6.46 10.77 15.86
CA GLN A 139 6.53 9.44 16.50
C GLN A 139 6.69 8.34 15.44
N VAL A 140 6.03 8.46 14.28
CA VAL A 140 6.23 7.52 13.16
C VAL A 140 7.67 7.59 12.64
N ALA A 141 8.23 8.79 12.43
CA ALA A 141 9.63 8.94 12.03
C ALA A 141 10.58 8.27 13.04
N ARG A 142 10.33 8.44 14.36
CA ARG A 142 11.09 7.75 15.40
C ARG A 142 10.99 6.22 15.33
N CYS A 143 9.82 5.66 14.97
CA CYS A 143 9.70 4.22 14.73
C CYS A 143 10.59 3.77 13.56
N ILE A 144 10.54 4.52 12.45
CA ILE A 144 11.34 4.22 11.26
C ILE A 144 12.84 4.29 11.57
N ASP A 145 13.28 5.33 12.25
CA ASP A 145 14.70 5.55 12.57
C ASP A 145 15.25 4.52 13.57
N ASN A 146 14.46 4.07 14.55
CA ASN A 146 14.95 3.20 15.62
C ASN A 146 14.67 1.71 15.37
N VAL A 147 13.53 1.38 14.78
CA VAL A 147 13.11 -0.02 14.53
C VAL A 147 13.39 -0.45 13.09
N GLY A 148 13.55 0.51 12.16
CA GLY A 148 13.68 0.25 10.72
C GLY A 148 12.36 0.11 9.99
N ILE A 149 11.22 0.19 10.71
CA ILE A 149 9.88 0.16 10.16
C ILE A 149 8.95 1.07 10.96
N GLY A 150 8.09 1.81 10.26
CA GLY A 150 7.00 2.58 10.86
C GLY A 150 5.73 2.46 10.03
N PHE A 151 4.58 2.59 10.70
CA PHE A 151 3.27 2.51 10.07
C PHE A 151 2.57 3.86 10.09
N MET A 152 2.23 4.35 8.91
CA MET A 152 1.45 5.57 8.71
C MET A 152 -0.01 5.19 8.52
N PHE A 153 -0.79 5.34 9.57
CA PHE A 153 -2.22 5.04 9.55
C PHE A 153 -2.97 6.10 8.74
N ALA A 154 -3.64 5.70 7.66
CA ALA A 154 -4.26 6.63 6.73
C ALA A 154 -5.28 7.57 7.39
N GLN A 155 -6.04 7.11 8.40
CA GLN A 155 -7.01 7.96 9.08
C GLN A 155 -6.36 9.08 9.90
N THR A 156 -5.16 8.85 10.44
CA THR A 156 -4.40 9.87 11.18
C THR A 156 -3.73 10.86 10.23
N HIS A 157 -3.09 10.35 9.17
CA HIS A 157 -2.27 11.19 8.27
C HIS A 157 -3.07 11.88 7.16
N HIS A 158 -4.26 11.39 6.82
CA HIS A 158 -5.15 11.97 5.80
C HIS A 158 -6.50 12.38 6.40
N SER A 159 -6.46 13.18 7.45
CA SER A 159 -7.66 13.64 8.19
C SER A 159 -8.70 14.33 7.29
N ALA A 160 -8.26 14.97 6.21
CA ALA A 160 -9.10 15.60 5.20
C ALA A 160 -10.03 14.61 4.45
N MET A 161 -9.66 13.33 4.39
CA MET A 161 -10.51 12.28 3.77
C MET A 161 -11.86 12.09 4.45
N LYS A 162 -12.04 12.58 5.68
CA LYS A 162 -13.35 12.54 6.39
C LYS A 162 -14.50 13.16 5.57
N HIS A 163 -14.20 14.18 4.77
CA HIS A 163 -15.19 14.86 3.95
C HIS A 163 -15.70 14.02 2.75
N ALA A 164 -14.92 13.06 2.28
CA ALA A 164 -15.32 12.14 1.23
C ALA A 164 -15.85 10.78 1.77
N ALA A 165 -15.67 10.51 3.05
CA ALA A 165 -15.96 9.19 3.64
C ALA A 165 -17.47 8.85 3.64
N GLY A 166 -18.35 9.83 3.92
CA GLY A 166 -19.81 9.66 3.88
C GLY A 166 -20.29 9.23 2.49
N PRO A 167 -20.11 10.08 1.46
CA PRO A 167 -20.49 9.77 0.08
C PRO A 167 -19.89 8.46 -0.45
N ARG A 168 -18.63 8.16 -0.16
CA ARG A 168 -17.99 6.88 -0.55
C ARG A 168 -18.72 5.67 0.03
N ARG A 169 -19.08 5.73 1.32
CA ARG A 169 -19.77 4.64 2.01
C ARG A 169 -21.18 4.44 1.45
N GLU A 170 -21.90 5.54 1.20
CA GLU A 170 -23.27 5.50 0.68
C GLU A 170 -23.33 4.97 -0.75
N LEU A 171 -22.37 5.34 -1.60
CA LEU A 171 -22.25 4.81 -2.97
C LEU A 171 -21.98 3.30 -2.99
N GLY A 172 -21.18 2.78 -2.05
CA GLY A 172 -20.84 1.36 -1.99
C GLY A 172 -20.12 0.82 -3.24
N LEU A 173 -19.61 1.72 -4.08
CA LEU A 173 -18.96 1.40 -5.36
C LEU A 173 -17.49 1.81 -5.34
N ARG A 174 -16.68 1.14 -6.17
CA ARG A 174 -15.30 1.58 -6.40
C ARG A 174 -15.31 2.88 -7.20
N THR A 175 -14.48 3.82 -6.78
CA THR A 175 -14.29 5.13 -7.41
C THR A 175 -12.78 5.42 -7.48
N LEU A 176 -12.39 6.57 -8.05
CA LEU A 176 -10.98 6.98 -8.06
C LEU A 176 -10.31 6.89 -6.68
N PHE A 177 -11.02 7.15 -5.58
CA PHE A 177 -10.47 7.07 -4.22
C PHE A 177 -9.95 5.68 -3.82
N ASN A 178 -10.37 4.61 -4.52
CA ASN A 178 -9.87 3.27 -4.25
C ASN A 178 -8.45 3.04 -4.78
N MET A 179 -8.02 3.81 -5.78
CA MET A 179 -6.67 3.72 -6.34
C MET A 179 -5.71 4.78 -5.79
N LEU A 180 -6.20 5.86 -5.15
CA LEU A 180 -5.35 6.95 -4.69
C LEU A 180 -4.52 6.61 -3.44
N GLY A 181 -5.05 5.76 -2.54
CA GLY A 181 -4.41 5.44 -1.26
C GLY A 181 -2.93 5.05 -1.39
N PRO A 182 -2.58 4.05 -2.22
CA PRO A 182 -1.19 3.63 -2.42
C PRO A 182 -0.26 4.73 -2.96
N LEU A 183 -0.81 5.75 -3.63
CA LEU A 183 -0.05 6.82 -4.26
C LEU A 183 0.22 8.01 -3.32
N THR A 184 -0.34 7.99 -2.10
CA THR A 184 -0.37 9.14 -1.18
C THR A 184 0.42 8.92 0.10
N ASN A 185 1.48 8.11 0.06
CA ASN A 185 2.34 7.84 1.21
C ASN A 185 2.81 9.16 1.87
N PRO A 186 2.52 9.38 3.17
CA PRO A 186 2.83 10.64 3.87
C PRO A 186 4.32 10.96 4.01
N ALA A 187 5.20 9.96 3.96
CA ALA A 187 6.65 10.17 3.94
C ALA A 187 7.18 10.53 2.55
N GLY A 188 6.35 10.43 1.50
CA GLY A 188 6.77 10.76 0.13
C GLY A 188 7.84 9.83 -0.42
N VAL A 189 7.82 8.56 -0.04
CA VAL A 189 8.78 7.53 -0.49
C VAL A 189 8.90 7.50 -2.01
N LYS A 190 10.09 7.12 -2.49
CA LYS A 190 10.41 7.04 -3.92
C LYS A 190 10.47 5.61 -4.45
N HIS A 191 10.36 4.64 -3.56
CA HIS A 191 10.46 3.21 -3.82
C HIS A 191 9.20 2.53 -3.29
N GLN A 192 8.51 1.76 -4.15
CA GLN A 192 7.25 1.13 -3.76
C GLN A 192 7.01 -0.20 -4.47
N VAL A 193 6.33 -1.11 -3.80
CA VAL A 193 5.55 -2.18 -4.45
C VAL A 193 4.08 -1.84 -4.25
N VAL A 194 3.37 -1.68 -5.36
CA VAL A 194 1.96 -1.27 -5.38
C VAL A 194 1.11 -2.36 -6.01
N GLY A 195 0.38 -3.09 -5.20
CA GLY A 195 -0.61 -4.04 -5.69
C GLY A 195 -1.89 -3.36 -6.17
N VAL A 196 -2.45 -3.82 -7.28
CA VAL A 196 -3.68 -3.25 -7.85
C VAL A 196 -4.71 -4.33 -8.16
N PHE A 197 -5.99 -4.01 -7.95
CA PHE A 197 -7.11 -4.94 -8.17
C PHE A 197 -7.40 -5.26 -9.66
N SER A 198 -6.68 -4.63 -10.59
CA SER A 198 -6.86 -4.85 -12.03
C SER A 198 -5.55 -4.61 -12.77
N GLN A 199 -5.19 -5.49 -13.68
CA GLN A 199 -4.01 -5.36 -14.55
C GLN A 199 -4.03 -4.05 -15.35
N ALA A 200 -5.21 -3.58 -15.78
CA ALA A 200 -5.35 -2.35 -16.55
C ALA A 200 -4.86 -1.10 -15.80
N LEU A 201 -4.70 -1.18 -14.47
CA LEU A 201 -4.19 -0.09 -13.65
C LEU A 201 -2.65 -0.10 -13.53
N CYS A 202 -1.98 -1.20 -13.85
CA CYS A 202 -0.54 -1.32 -13.60
C CYS A 202 0.25 -0.21 -14.30
N ARG A 203 0.17 -0.11 -15.62
CA ARG A 203 0.89 0.91 -16.37
C ARG A 203 0.42 2.35 -16.05
N PRO A 204 -0.89 2.68 -16.02
CA PRO A 204 -1.32 4.04 -15.67
C PRO A 204 -0.82 4.52 -14.32
N LEU A 205 -0.84 3.66 -13.27
CA LEU A 205 -0.36 4.07 -11.95
C LEU A 205 1.17 4.17 -11.89
N ALA A 206 1.91 3.37 -12.66
CA ALA A 206 3.35 3.55 -12.82
C ALA A 206 3.68 4.92 -13.47
N GLU A 207 2.92 5.34 -14.51
CA GLU A 207 3.07 6.65 -15.16
C GLU A 207 2.71 7.80 -14.20
N VAL A 208 1.66 7.65 -13.38
CA VAL A 208 1.32 8.62 -12.33
C VAL A 208 2.47 8.76 -11.34
N LEU A 209 3.01 7.65 -10.84
CA LEU A 209 4.12 7.66 -9.88
C LEU A 209 5.41 8.24 -10.48
N GLN A 210 5.69 7.98 -11.77
CA GLN A 210 6.79 8.60 -12.50
C GLN A 210 6.63 10.13 -12.51
N ARG A 211 5.47 10.66 -12.87
CA ARG A 211 5.20 12.11 -12.87
C ARG A 211 5.27 12.73 -11.47
N LEU A 212 4.98 11.95 -10.42
CA LEU A 212 5.11 12.36 -9.04
C LEU A 212 6.54 12.23 -8.49
N GLY A 213 7.51 11.82 -9.34
CA GLY A 213 8.93 11.77 -9.03
C GLY A 213 9.36 10.54 -8.23
N SER A 214 8.65 9.42 -8.35
CA SER A 214 9.12 8.11 -7.85
C SER A 214 10.33 7.64 -8.67
N LYS A 215 11.19 6.81 -8.08
CA LYS A 215 12.44 6.34 -8.68
C LYS A 215 12.37 4.89 -9.16
N HIS A 216 11.93 3.99 -8.27
CA HIS A 216 11.79 2.58 -8.57
C HIS A 216 10.50 2.05 -7.97
N VAL A 217 9.58 1.61 -8.82
CA VAL A 217 8.26 1.16 -8.41
C VAL A 217 7.87 -0.08 -9.20
N LEU A 218 7.31 -1.06 -8.52
CA LEU A 218 6.65 -2.21 -9.13
C LEU A 218 5.15 -2.08 -8.91
N VAL A 219 4.38 -1.83 -9.98
CA VAL A 219 2.91 -1.89 -9.90
C VAL A 219 2.47 -3.25 -10.41
N VAL A 220 1.78 -4.02 -9.57
CA VAL A 220 1.60 -5.46 -9.80
C VAL A 220 0.14 -5.90 -9.72
N HIS A 221 -0.19 -6.91 -10.53
CA HIS A 221 -1.46 -7.61 -10.49
C HIS A 221 -1.27 -9.06 -10.91
N SER A 222 -1.70 -10.00 -10.09
CA SER A 222 -1.57 -11.41 -10.42
C SER A 222 -2.73 -11.91 -11.27
N LYS A 223 -2.45 -12.90 -12.13
CA LYS A 223 -3.44 -13.51 -13.03
C LYS A 223 -4.59 -14.19 -12.29
N ASP A 224 -4.41 -14.59 -11.04
CA ASP A 224 -5.45 -15.13 -10.16
C ASP A 224 -6.27 -14.05 -9.44
N GLY A 225 -5.99 -12.77 -9.73
CA GLY A 225 -6.76 -11.62 -9.26
C GLY A 225 -6.19 -10.91 -8.03
N LEU A 226 -5.08 -11.41 -7.44
CA LEU A 226 -4.46 -10.78 -6.28
C LEU A 226 -3.80 -9.44 -6.62
N ASP A 227 -3.86 -8.51 -5.68
CA ASP A 227 -3.06 -7.29 -5.67
C ASP A 227 -1.70 -7.49 -4.97
N GLU A 228 -1.08 -8.68 -5.17
CA GLU A 228 0.20 -9.13 -4.62
C GLU A 228 0.94 -9.97 -5.67
N PHE A 229 2.25 -10.20 -5.50
CA PHE A 229 2.90 -11.32 -6.19
C PHE A 229 2.32 -12.63 -5.68
N SER A 230 1.81 -13.48 -6.58
CA SER A 230 1.17 -14.74 -6.20
C SER A 230 2.11 -15.93 -6.31
N LEU A 231 1.97 -16.88 -5.38
CA LEU A 231 2.58 -18.20 -5.50
C LEU A 231 1.82 -19.13 -6.46
N ALA A 232 0.58 -18.81 -6.82
CA ALA A 232 -0.28 -19.73 -7.58
C ALA A 232 -0.39 -19.37 -9.05
N ALA A 233 0.05 -18.19 -9.45
CA ALA A 233 -0.13 -17.69 -10.81
C ALA A 233 0.94 -16.67 -11.19
N PRO A 234 1.18 -16.48 -12.50
CA PRO A 234 2.03 -15.38 -12.99
C PRO A 234 1.51 -14.03 -12.53
N THR A 235 2.43 -13.13 -12.17
CA THR A 235 2.14 -11.75 -11.80
C THR A 235 2.58 -10.81 -12.91
N PHE A 236 1.68 -9.94 -13.35
CA PHE A 236 2.00 -8.85 -14.28
C PHE A 236 2.63 -7.71 -13.50
N VAL A 237 3.71 -7.16 -14.03
CA VAL A 237 4.48 -6.07 -13.44
C VAL A 237 4.60 -4.94 -14.45
N ALA A 238 4.23 -3.73 -14.04
CA ALA A 238 4.66 -2.49 -14.68
C ALA A 238 5.73 -1.87 -13.77
N GLU A 239 6.99 -1.96 -14.19
CA GLU A 239 8.15 -1.48 -13.45
C GLU A 239 8.57 -0.11 -13.93
N LEU A 240 8.57 0.87 -13.03
CA LEU A 240 9.26 2.14 -13.21
C LEU A 240 10.66 2.02 -12.64
N LYS A 241 11.68 2.16 -13.46
CA LYS A 241 13.10 2.21 -13.05
C LYS A 241 13.89 3.07 -14.02
N ASN A 242 14.80 3.90 -13.50
CA ASN A 242 15.62 4.79 -14.32
C ASN A 242 14.79 5.66 -15.28
N ASP A 243 13.66 6.16 -14.81
CA ASP A 243 12.69 6.97 -15.57
C ASP A 243 12.08 6.28 -16.80
N GLN A 244 12.11 4.95 -16.83
CA GLN A 244 11.51 4.11 -17.87
C GLN A 244 10.50 3.16 -17.26
N ILE A 245 9.40 2.92 -17.99
CA ILE A 245 8.39 1.94 -17.59
C ILE A 245 8.47 0.74 -18.53
N THR A 246 8.73 -0.43 -17.95
CA THR A 246 8.74 -1.73 -18.63
C THR A 246 7.63 -2.61 -18.10
N GLU A 247 7.07 -3.46 -18.96
CA GLU A 247 5.96 -4.37 -18.61
C GLU A 247 6.37 -5.81 -18.90
N TYR A 248 6.17 -6.69 -17.93
CA TYR A 248 6.52 -8.10 -18.06
C TYR A 248 5.70 -8.99 -17.12
N TRP A 249 5.75 -10.28 -17.36
CA TRP A 249 5.20 -11.30 -16.46
C TRP A 249 6.32 -11.94 -15.65
N VAL A 250 6.00 -12.33 -14.43
CA VAL A 250 6.90 -13.05 -13.51
C VAL A 250 6.16 -14.26 -13.00
N GLU A 251 6.76 -15.44 -13.16
CA GLU A 251 6.30 -16.68 -12.54
C GLU A 251 7.13 -16.97 -11.28
N PRO A 252 6.58 -17.66 -10.27
CA PRO A 252 7.36 -18.05 -9.07
C PRO A 252 8.65 -18.80 -9.43
N GLU A 253 8.64 -19.62 -10.47
CA GLU A 253 9.77 -20.41 -10.95
C GLU A 253 10.91 -19.55 -11.48
N ASP A 254 10.64 -18.38 -12.06
CA ASP A 254 11.66 -17.42 -12.52
C ASP A 254 12.53 -16.92 -11.35
N LEU A 255 11.91 -16.89 -10.17
CA LEU A 255 12.53 -16.43 -8.92
C LEU A 255 13.10 -17.58 -8.09
N GLY A 256 13.06 -18.80 -8.61
CA GLY A 256 13.55 -20.02 -7.93
C GLY A 256 12.57 -20.56 -6.88
N MET A 257 11.33 -20.12 -6.90
CA MET A 257 10.27 -20.60 -6.02
C MET A 257 9.38 -21.63 -6.75
N LYS A 258 8.69 -22.45 -5.99
CA LYS A 258 7.76 -23.43 -6.56
C LYS A 258 6.34 -22.88 -6.49
N SER A 259 5.61 -22.95 -7.59
CA SER A 259 4.17 -22.64 -7.60
C SER A 259 3.39 -23.52 -6.64
N GLN A 260 2.49 -22.89 -5.90
CA GLN A 260 1.66 -23.53 -4.87
C GLN A 260 0.26 -22.93 -4.87
N SER A 261 -0.73 -23.76 -4.56
CA SER A 261 -2.10 -23.31 -4.36
C SER A 261 -2.21 -22.36 -3.15
N LEU A 262 -3.02 -21.32 -3.25
CA LEU A 262 -3.31 -20.39 -2.14
C LEU A 262 -4.29 -20.97 -1.11
N HIS A 263 -4.74 -22.22 -1.29
CA HIS A 263 -5.62 -22.88 -0.31
C HIS A 263 -4.98 -22.88 1.08
N GLY A 264 -5.76 -22.44 2.09
CA GLY A 264 -5.32 -22.33 3.47
C GLY A 264 -4.68 -20.98 3.83
N LEU A 265 -4.56 -20.03 2.89
CA LEU A 265 -4.06 -18.67 3.15
C LEU A 265 -5.17 -17.64 3.37
N ALA A 266 -6.43 -17.97 3.08
CA ALA A 266 -7.58 -17.12 3.37
C ALA A 266 -7.84 -17.05 4.88
N VAL A 267 -8.22 -15.86 5.36
CA VAL A 267 -8.46 -15.60 6.78
C VAL A 267 -9.83 -14.92 6.99
N GLU A 268 -10.43 -15.19 8.15
CA GLU A 268 -11.76 -14.66 8.50
C GLU A 268 -11.69 -13.48 9.48
N SER A 269 -10.50 -13.18 10.00
CA SER A 269 -10.32 -12.10 10.98
C SER A 269 -8.86 -11.63 11.07
N PRO A 270 -8.60 -10.42 11.63
CA PRO A 270 -7.25 -9.97 11.94
C PRO A 270 -6.49 -10.90 12.88
N ALA A 271 -7.18 -11.52 13.84
CA ALA A 271 -6.58 -12.48 14.76
C ALA A 271 -6.10 -13.75 14.03
N ALA A 272 -6.91 -14.30 13.11
CA ALA A 272 -6.52 -15.44 12.30
C ALA A 272 -5.34 -15.09 11.36
N SER A 273 -5.33 -13.90 10.78
CA SER A 273 -4.20 -13.41 9.99
C SER A 273 -2.92 -13.33 10.83
N LEU A 274 -3.00 -12.77 12.03
CA LEU A 274 -1.87 -12.66 12.95
C LEU A 274 -1.32 -14.03 13.37
N GLU A 275 -2.18 -14.99 13.65
CA GLU A 275 -1.78 -16.36 14.02
C GLU A 275 -0.98 -16.99 12.86
N LEU A 276 -1.48 -16.92 11.63
CA LEU A 276 -0.81 -17.42 10.45
C LEU A 276 0.55 -16.72 10.22
N ILE A 277 0.59 -15.39 10.37
CA ILE A 277 1.83 -14.61 10.24
C ILE A 277 2.84 -14.98 11.33
N ARG A 278 2.41 -15.15 12.56
CA ARG A 278 3.31 -15.58 13.67
C ARG A 278 3.90 -16.96 13.43
N ASP A 279 3.14 -17.87 12.83
CA ASP A 279 3.69 -19.18 12.43
C ASP A 279 4.67 -19.02 11.27
N ALA A 280 4.32 -18.25 10.24
CA ALA A 280 5.15 -18.00 9.06
C ALA A 280 6.49 -17.32 9.40
N LEU A 281 6.48 -16.28 10.22
CA LEU A 281 7.68 -15.57 10.68
C LEU A 281 8.44 -16.33 11.78
N GLY A 282 7.83 -17.35 12.38
CA GLY A 282 8.37 -18.14 13.49
C GLY A 282 8.87 -19.51 13.07
N LYS A 283 8.32 -20.54 13.69
CA LYS A 283 8.77 -21.93 13.52
C LYS A 283 8.19 -22.66 12.32
N ARG A 284 7.22 -22.07 11.62
CA ARG A 284 6.56 -22.66 10.42
C ARG A 284 6.08 -24.10 10.66
N LYS A 285 5.36 -24.28 11.76
CA LYS A 285 4.94 -25.61 12.25
C LYS A 285 3.85 -26.24 11.40
N THR A 286 3.01 -25.39 10.78
CA THR A 286 1.89 -25.83 9.94
C THR A 286 2.23 -25.75 8.46
N GLU A 287 1.57 -26.54 7.64
CA GLU A 287 1.69 -26.46 6.19
C GLU A 287 1.29 -25.06 5.68
N ASN A 288 0.22 -24.48 6.24
CA ASN A 288 -0.22 -23.13 5.91
C ASN A 288 0.82 -22.07 6.32
N GLY A 289 1.48 -22.24 7.48
CA GLY A 289 2.56 -21.36 7.93
C GLY A 289 3.79 -21.41 7.02
N GLN A 290 4.14 -22.58 6.51
CA GLN A 290 5.21 -22.74 5.53
C GLN A 290 4.85 -22.04 4.21
N LYS A 291 3.64 -22.26 3.70
CA LYS A 291 3.15 -21.63 2.48
C LYS A 291 3.03 -20.10 2.63
N ALA A 292 2.55 -19.62 3.77
CA ALA A 292 2.50 -18.19 4.08
C ALA A 292 3.91 -17.57 4.13
N ALA A 293 4.89 -18.30 4.66
CA ALA A 293 6.29 -17.87 4.66
C ALA A 293 6.84 -17.68 3.23
N GLU A 294 6.56 -18.62 2.33
CA GLU A 294 6.94 -18.50 0.92
C GLU A 294 6.26 -17.29 0.24
N MET A 295 4.97 -17.05 0.51
CA MET A 295 4.24 -15.89 -0.01
C MET A 295 4.84 -14.57 0.51
N ILE A 296 5.23 -14.53 1.78
CA ILE A 296 5.89 -13.38 2.41
C ILE A 296 7.26 -13.14 1.77
N VAL A 297 8.05 -14.20 1.58
CA VAL A 297 9.39 -14.12 0.95
C VAL A 297 9.31 -13.55 -0.46
N LEU A 298 8.35 -14.02 -1.25
CA LEU A 298 8.13 -13.55 -2.62
C LEU A 298 7.87 -12.03 -2.66
N ASN A 299 6.95 -11.55 -1.84
CA ASN A 299 6.56 -10.13 -1.80
C ASN A 299 7.61 -9.25 -1.11
N ALA A 300 8.30 -9.77 -0.08
CA ALA A 300 9.42 -9.07 0.55
C ALA A 300 10.61 -8.95 -0.41
N GLY A 301 10.88 -9.98 -1.21
CA GLY A 301 11.92 -9.96 -2.24
C GLY A 301 11.67 -8.90 -3.30
N ALA A 302 10.42 -8.76 -3.74
CA ALA A 302 10.03 -7.70 -4.66
C ALA A 302 10.25 -6.30 -4.04
N ALA A 303 9.95 -6.14 -2.74
CA ALA A 303 10.17 -4.87 -2.04
C ALA A 303 11.66 -4.54 -1.86
N LEU A 304 12.49 -5.53 -1.56
CA LEU A 304 13.96 -5.35 -1.49
C LEU A 304 14.55 -4.93 -2.84
N TYR A 305 14.03 -5.49 -3.94
CA TYR A 305 14.41 -5.08 -5.29
C TYR A 305 13.93 -3.66 -5.60
N ALA A 306 12.68 -3.32 -5.29
CA ALA A 306 12.15 -1.98 -5.49
C ALA A 306 12.88 -0.92 -4.64
N ALA A 307 13.43 -1.29 -3.49
CA ALA A 307 14.26 -0.44 -2.63
C ALA A 307 15.71 -0.25 -3.14
N ASP A 308 16.07 -0.85 -4.27
CA ASP A 308 17.44 -0.96 -4.77
C ASP A 308 18.42 -1.64 -3.77
N HIS A 309 17.87 -2.44 -2.83
CA HIS A 309 18.64 -3.24 -1.88
C HIS A 309 19.10 -4.57 -2.49
N ALA A 310 18.52 -4.97 -3.61
CA ALA A 310 18.87 -6.11 -4.44
C ALA A 310 18.98 -5.68 -5.91
N GLY A 311 19.88 -6.31 -6.66
CA GLY A 311 20.10 -6.00 -8.08
C GLY A 311 19.07 -6.65 -9.02
N SER A 312 18.25 -7.61 -8.53
CA SER A 312 17.20 -8.29 -9.27
C SER A 312 16.10 -8.82 -8.35
N LEU A 313 14.91 -9.10 -8.89
CA LEU A 313 13.82 -9.76 -8.15
C LEU A 313 14.28 -11.08 -7.52
N LYS A 314 15.03 -11.89 -8.27
CA LYS A 314 15.55 -13.19 -7.79
C LYS A 314 16.51 -13.01 -6.61
N GLU A 315 17.40 -12.06 -6.68
CA GLU A 315 18.31 -11.72 -5.57
C GLU A 315 17.53 -11.20 -4.36
N GLY A 316 16.51 -10.35 -4.58
CA GLY A 316 15.63 -9.87 -3.53
C GLY A 316 14.91 -11.01 -2.81
N VAL A 317 14.39 -12.00 -3.55
CA VAL A 317 13.77 -13.20 -2.97
C VAL A 317 14.79 -14.01 -2.15
N ALA A 318 16.01 -14.17 -2.61
CA ALA A 318 17.07 -14.86 -1.84
C ALA A 318 17.38 -14.12 -0.52
N LEU A 319 17.53 -12.79 -0.56
CA LEU A 319 17.75 -11.98 0.64
C LEU A 319 16.57 -12.03 1.61
N ALA A 320 15.34 -11.99 1.10
CA ALA A 320 14.14 -12.11 1.91
C ALA A 320 14.04 -13.49 2.59
N HIS A 321 14.40 -14.55 1.87
CA HIS A 321 14.45 -15.91 2.40
C HIS A 321 15.46 -16.00 3.55
N ASP A 322 16.67 -15.49 3.36
CA ASP A 322 17.69 -15.48 4.40
C ASP A 322 17.22 -14.65 5.62
N ALA A 323 16.70 -13.44 5.42
CA ALA A 323 16.18 -12.60 6.49
C ALA A 323 15.07 -13.28 7.30
N LEU A 324 14.13 -13.96 6.63
CA LEU A 324 13.06 -14.71 7.29
C LEU A 324 13.63 -15.83 8.18
N HIS A 325 14.68 -16.52 7.72
CA HIS A 325 15.29 -17.66 8.45
C HIS A 325 16.09 -17.25 9.67
N THR A 326 16.52 -15.99 9.79
CA THR A 326 17.18 -15.48 11.00
C THR A 326 16.23 -15.38 12.20
N GLY A 327 14.92 -15.27 11.98
CA GLY A 327 13.93 -14.98 13.00
C GLY A 327 13.79 -13.49 13.34
N LEU A 328 14.63 -12.61 12.80
CA LEU A 328 14.61 -11.16 13.07
C LEU A 328 13.31 -10.49 12.62
N ALA A 329 12.64 -11.01 11.57
CA ALA A 329 11.36 -10.46 11.12
C ALA A 329 10.27 -10.54 12.20
N ARG A 330 10.25 -11.62 12.97
CA ARG A 330 9.36 -11.77 14.13
C ARG A 330 9.76 -10.79 15.25
N GLU A 331 11.06 -10.67 15.52
CA GLU A 331 11.57 -9.71 16.52
C GLU A 331 11.20 -8.28 16.15
N LYS A 332 11.28 -7.88 14.86
CA LYS A 332 10.84 -6.58 14.38
C LYS A 332 9.35 -6.29 14.64
N LEU A 333 8.48 -7.29 14.50
CA LEU A 333 7.06 -7.16 14.81
C LEU A 333 6.86 -6.90 16.33
N GLU A 334 7.57 -7.65 17.17
CA GLU A 334 7.51 -7.52 18.63
C GLU A 334 8.15 -6.19 19.08
N GLU A 335 9.28 -5.78 18.49
CA GLU A 335 9.98 -4.53 18.75
C GLU A 335 9.11 -3.31 18.44
N LEU A 336 8.44 -3.30 17.27
CA LEU A 336 7.54 -2.22 16.91
C LEU A 336 6.37 -2.11 17.90
N GLY A 337 5.82 -3.23 18.33
CA GLY A 337 4.76 -3.25 19.36
C GLY A 337 5.23 -2.63 20.68
N ALA A 338 6.39 -3.06 21.18
CA ALA A 338 6.98 -2.51 22.40
C ALA A 338 7.34 -1.03 22.27
N PHE A 339 7.90 -0.62 21.13
CA PHE A 339 8.29 0.77 20.89
C PHE A 339 7.06 1.71 20.83
N THR A 340 6.00 1.29 20.14
CA THR A 340 4.77 2.10 20.00
C THR A 340 3.95 2.16 21.29
N ALA A 341 4.07 1.17 22.18
CA ALA A 341 3.40 1.17 23.49
C ALA A 341 3.83 2.36 24.36
N VAL A 342 5.07 2.83 24.23
CA VAL A 342 5.57 4.02 24.95
C VAL A 342 4.77 5.26 24.54
N PHE A 343 4.51 5.43 23.24
CA PHE A 343 3.74 6.57 22.72
C PHE A 343 2.26 6.52 23.10
N LYS A 344 1.72 5.31 23.32
CA LYS A 344 0.35 5.19 23.84
C LYS A 344 0.23 5.86 25.20
N VAL A 345 1.19 5.65 26.09
CA VAL A 345 1.23 6.28 27.41
C VAL A 345 1.41 7.78 27.30
N GLU A 346 2.28 8.25 26.37
CA GLU A 346 2.51 9.70 26.15
C GLU A 346 1.24 10.41 25.60
N ASN A 347 0.45 9.75 24.76
CA ASN A 347 -0.70 10.37 24.07
C ASN A 347 -2.02 10.26 24.83
N GLU A 348 -2.17 9.29 25.74
CA GLU A 348 -3.42 9.00 26.49
C GLU A 348 -3.30 9.33 27.99
N GLY A 349 -2.12 9.66 28.50
CA GLY A 349 -1.83 10.07 29.89
C GLY A 349 -1.84 11.58 30.04
#